data_8df846b65e2ddb82a87702dd720ec773
#
_entry.id   8df846b65e2ddb82a87702dd720ec773
#
_cell.length_a   1.000
_cell.length_b   1.000
_cell.length_c   1.000
_cell.angle_alpha   90.00
_cell.angle_beta   90.00
_cell.angle_gamma   90.00
#
_symmetry.space_group_name_H-M   'P 1'
#
loop_
_entity.id
_entity.type
_entity.pdbx_description
1 polymer ?
#
loop_
_entity_poly.entity_id
_entity_poly.type
_entity_poly.pdbx_seq_one_letter_code
_entity_poly.pdbx_strand_id
1 'polypeptide(L)'
;MRSKPRWSQILAYCKPVFLRRLRGLCGPGARDHARFFAAAESTLDDFYIFDGIPDASGTIVDFRFSYINPNAERRLGVPRESLYGKVLTQVRPFMIRSGLIHKYREVVRTGVPYTCEVFIDDEMIKATWLNVQVVRLGSGIAITSRDVTEHRRRSDHVNYLAHHDHLTGLANRTLLHERLRQAILRAQKHGHKVAVFLIDIDYFKQINDSLGHADGDVLLATVGQRLLSSVRESDTVARIGGDEFVVVMPEFRAVQDVERCGHQIIRNAAQPIEISGREISLTLSVGVSIFPEAGRVAEELLRSADAAMYVVKDTGRNSLRIFDESLQNPRRNTA
;
A
#
# COMPACT_ATOMS: atom_id res chain seq x y z
N MET A 1 33.60 23.53 33.56
CA MET A 1 33.34 24.86 32.96
C MET A 1 33.02 24.66 31.48
N ARG A 2 31.75 24.70 31.10
CA ARG A 2 31.32 24.58 29.71
C ARG A 2 31.23 25.93 29.07
N SER A 3 32.08 26.21 28.06
CA SER A 3 32.11 27.45 27.31
C SER A 3 30.84 27.61 26.46
N LYS A 4 30.20 28.76 26.57
CA LYS A 4 29.02 29.16 25.79
C LYS A 4 29.42 29.74 24.42
N PRO A 5 28.68 29.48 23.32
CA PRO A 5 29.03 29.89 21.97
C PRO A 5 28.82 31.41 21.69
N ARG A 6 29.65 32.00 20.80
CA ARG A 6 29.62 33.43 20.43
C ARG A 6 28.82 33.70 19.15
N TRP A 7 27.72 34.44 19.25
CA TRP A 7 26.72 34.70 18.21
C TRP A 7 27.05 35.81 17.18
N SER A 8 28.15 36.51 17.32
CA SER A 8 28.38 37.79 16.64
C SER A 8 28.65 37.73 15.12
N GLN A 9 29.07 36.60 14.56
CA GLN A 9 29.42 36.50 13.12
C GLN A 9 28.28 36.01 12.20
N ILE A 10 27.26 35.35 12.74
CA ILE A 10 26.09 34.94 11.96
C ILE A 10 25.15 36.11 11.67
N LEU A 11 25.25 37.14 12.49
CA LEU A 11 24.42 38.33 12.45
C LEU A 11 24.58 39.18 11.18
N ALA A 12 25.65 38.98 10.41
CA ALA A 12 25.90 39.73 9.17
C ALA A 12 25.04 39.27 7.98
N TYR A 13 24.50 38.03 8.01
CA TYR A 13 23.69 37.47 6.92
C TYR A 13 22.18 37.45 7.19
N CYS A 14 21.73 37.71 8.42
CA CYS A 14 20.32 37.77 8.78
C CYS A 14 19.82 39.20 8.85
N LYS A 15 18.68 39.51 8.22
CA LYS A 15 18.10 40.87 8.22
C LYS A 15 17.77 41.41 9.63
N PRO A 16 17.73 42.73 9.83
CA PRO A 16 17.80 43.41 11.15
C PRO A 16 16.73 43.01 12.18
N VAL A 17 15.61 42.49 11.79
CA VAL A 17 14.49 42.13 12.69
C VAL A 17 14.80 40.86 13.49
N PHE A 18 15.45 39.88 12.88
CA PHE A 18 15.89 38.63 13.53
C PHE A 18 17.05 38.90 14.52
N LEU A 19 17.94 39.83 14.16
CA LEU A 19 19.10 40.25 14.93
C LEU A 19 18.76 40.88 16.29
N ARG A 20 17.66 41.64 16.37
CA ARG A 20 17.28 42.36 17.60
C ARG A 20 16.82 41.43 18.72
N ARG A 21 16.21 40.27 18.37
CA ARG A 21 15.71 39.28 19.33
C ARG A 21 16.78 38.30 19.82
N LEU A 22 17.78 37.98 18.96
CA LEU A 22 18.89 37.10 19.33
C LEU A 22 19.93 37.77 20.22
N ARG A 23 19.99 39.12 20.27
CA ARG A 23 20.90 39.85 21.15
C ARG A 23 20.69 39.59 22.65
N GLY A 24 19.48 39.15 23.04
CA GLY A 24 19.17 38.74 24.41
C GLY A 24 19.70 37.36 24.82
N LEU A 25 20.18 36.54 23.86
CA LEU A 25 20.63 35.16 24.07
C LEU A 25 22.16 34.98 23.92
N CYS A 26 22.92 36.06 23.70
CA CYS A 26 24.35 36.02 23.39
C CYS A 26 25.23 35.78 24.63
N GLY A 27 25.64 34.53 24.81
CA GLY A 27 26.80 34.11 25.56
C GLY A 27 27.91 33.55 24.61
N PRO A 28 29.10 33.14 25.12
CA PRO A 28 30.26 32.76 24.31
C PRO A 28 30.04 31.43 23.52
N GLY A 29 29.60 31.53 22.27
CA GLY A 29 29.30 30.38 21.44
C GLY A 29 29.05 30.65 19.95
N ALA A 30 29.55 31.77 19.41
CA ALA A 30 29.33 32.16 18.01
C ALA A 30 29.76 31.11 16.98
N ARG A 31 30.77 30.29 17.29
CA ARG A 31 31.22 29.19 16.39
C ARG A 31 30.22 28.02 16.36
N ASP A 32 29.62 27.69 17.49
CA ASP A 32 28.66 26.54 17.55
C ASP A 32 27.34 26.92 16.90
N HIS A 33 26.97 28.21 16.97
CA HIS A 33 25.78 28.69 16.26
C HIS A 33 25.99 28.76 14.75
N ALA A 34 27.18 29.19 14.28
CA ALA A 34 27.51 29.14 12.86
C ALA A 34 27.44 27.72 12.30
N ARG A 35 27.98 26.75 13.04
CA ARG A 35 27.91 25.33 12.67
C ARG A 35 26.48 24.79 12.66
N PHE A 36 25.66 25.13 13.65
CA PHE A 36 24.27 24.75 13.71
C PHE A 36 23.49 25.27 12.49
N PHE A 37 23.61 26.57 12.18
CA PHE A 37 22.94 27.15 11.02
C PHE A 37 23.47 26.56 9.72
N ALA A 38 24.76 26.37 9.57
CA ALA A 38 25.33 25.71 8.40
C ALA A 38 24.78 24.28 8.22
N ALA A 39 24.62 23.53 9.29
CA ALA A 39 24.02 22.21 9.27
C ALA A 39 22.52 22.26 8.92
N ALA A 40 21.77 23.21 9.52
CA ALA A 40 20.35 23.39 9.25
C ALA A 40 20.08 23.87 7.81
N GLU A 41 20.94 24.77 7.28
CA GLU A 41 20.85 25.26 5.90
C GLU A 41 21.22 24.19 4.85
N SER A 42 22.10 23.24 5.21
CA SER A 42 22.60 22.20 4.31
C SER A 42 21.82 20.88 4.40
N THR A 43 20.93 20.72 5.38
CA THR A 43 20.12 19.49 5.49
C THR A 43 19.14 19.36 4.33
N LEU A 44 18.95 18.13 3.87
CA LEU A 44 17.93 17.79 2.86
C LEU A 44 16.52 17.70 3.46
N ASP A 45 16.41 17.63 4.78
CA ASP A 45 15.14 17.65 5.47
C ASP A 45 14.66 19.10 5.64
N ASP A 46 13.35 19.29 5.69
CA ASP A 46 12.77 20.56 6.06
C ASP A 46 13.06 20.81 7.54
N PHE A 47 13.50 22.02 7.87
CA PHE A 47 13.77 22.39 9.23
C PHE A 47 13.12 23.72 9.58
N TYR A 48 12.39 23.73 10.68
CA TYR A 48 11.66 24.88 11.19
C TYR A 48 11.97 25.10 12.66
N ILE A 49 12.02 26.37 13.08
CA ILE A 49 11.96 26.77 14.49
C ILE A 49 10.76 27.68 14.68
N PHE A 50 10.02 27.41 15.73
CA PHE A 50 8.87 28.21 16.13
C PHE A 50 9.00 28.67 17.57
N ASP A 51 8.73 29.96 17.82
CA ASP A 51 8.56 30.49 19.16
C ASP A 51 7.13 30.20 19.64
N GLY A 52 6.99 29.77 20.88
CA GLY A 52 5.68 29.58 21.50
C GLY A 52 5.01 30.92 21.79
N ILE A 53 3.71 30.97 21.57
CA ILE A 53 2.84 32.13 21.89
C ILE A 53 2.07 31.78 23.16
N PRO A 54 2.36 32.39 24.33
CA PRO A 54 1.61 32.13 25.54
C PRO A 54 0.30 32.94 25.57
N ASP A 55 -0.68 32.42 26.30
CA ASP A 55 -1.85 33.16 26.75
C ASP A 55 -1.54 33.97 28.04
N ALA A 56 -2.58 34.56 28.62
CA ALA A 56 -2.46 35.35 29.88
C ALA A 56 -2.01 34.49 31.07
N SER A 57 -2.19 33.16 31.02
CA SER A 57 -1.75 32.22 32.07
C SER A 57 -0.30 31.74 31.87
N GLY A 58 0.34 32.09 30.77
CA GLY A 58 1.65 31.58 30.36
C GLY A 58 1.62 30.24 29.63
N THR A 59 0.44 29.70 29.36
CA THR A 59 0.27 28.45 28.61
C THR A 59 0.46 28.72 27.12
N ILE A 60 1.28 27.89 26.43
CA ILE A 60 1.48 28.04 24.98
C ILE A 60 0.22 27.61 24.23
N VAL A 61 -0.34 28.56 23.48
CA VAL A 61 -1.60 28.38 22.72
C VAL A 61 -1.39 28.30 21.23
N ASP A 62 -0.26 28.83 20.70
CA ASP A 62 0.11 28.77 19.29
C ASP A 62 1.62 28.95 19.12
N PHE A 63 2.06 29.02 17.88
CA PHE A 63 3.47 29.13 17.53
C PHE A 63 3.67 30.19 16.46
N ARG A 64 4.86 30.80 16.47
CA ARG A 64 5.26 31.84 15.52
C ARG A 64 6.50 31.38 14.78
N PHE A 65 6.52 31.53 13.45
CA PHE A 65 7.69 31.22 12.63
C PHE A 65 8.89 32.08 13.03
N SER A 66 9.97 31.43 13.47
CA SER A 66 11.23 32.07 13.82
C SER A 66 12.35 31.76 12.84
N TYR A 67 12.38 30.53 12.32
CA TYR A 67 13.38 30.10 11.33
C TYR A 67 12.81 29.02 10.41
N ILE A 68 13.25 29.07 9.16
CA ILE A 68 12.91 28.10 8.11
C ILE A 68 14.16 27.94 7.25
N ASN A 69 14.58 26.68 6.99
CA ASN A 69 15.71 26.43 6.11
C ASN A 69 15.30 26.51 4.62
N PRO A 70 16.28 26.56 3.68
CA PRO A 70 15.97 26.65 2.24
C PRO A 70 15.15 25.47 1.70
N ASN A 71 15.29 24.30 2.29
CA ASN A 71 14.52 23.13 1.85
C ASN A 71 13.03 23.29 2.19
N ALA A 72 12.73 23.69 3.42
CA ALA A 72 11.37 24.00 3.85
C ALA A 72 10.75 25.18 3.07
N GLU A 73 11.54 26.20 2.75
CA GLU A 73 11.13 27.32 1.90
C GLU A 73 10.68 26.83 0.51
N ARG A 74 11.49 25.98 -0.15
CA ARG A 74 11.14 25.39 -1.45
C ARG A 74 9.87 24.55 -1.38
N ARG A 75 9.70 23.77 -0.31
CA ARG A 75 8.52 22.95 -0.11
C ARG A 75 7.24 23.77 0.07
N LEU A 76 7.33 24.85 0.85
CA LEU A 76 6.19 25.72 1.08
C LEU A 76 5.86 26.61 -0.13
N GLY A 77 6.79 26.78 -1.06
CA GLY A 77 6.61 27.61 -2.26
C GLY A 77 6.48 29.10 -2.02
N VAL A 78 6.85 29.57 -0.82
CA VAL A 78 6.78 30.99 -0.43
C VAL A 78 8.10 31.44 0.21
N PRO A 79 8.56 32.69 -0.03
CA PRO A 79 9.76 33.21 0.59
C PRO A 79 9.69 33.16 2.11
N ARG A 80 10.72 32.60 2.76
CA ARG A 80 10.77 32.42 4.21
C ARG A 80 10.63 33.75 4.98
N GLU A 81 11.10 34.84 4.40
CA GLU A 81 10.95 36.20 4.96
C GLU A 81 9.47 36.59 5.11
N SER A 82 8.59 36.07 4.22
CA SER A 82 7.17 36.34 4.27
C SER A 82 6.47 35.60 5.42
N LEU A 83 7.09 34.57 5.98
CA LEU A 83 6.56 33.75 7.06
C LEU A 83 7.06 34.18 8.43
N TYR A 84 8.23 34.78 8.54
CA TYR A 84 8.78 35.18 9.84
C TYR A 84 7.83 36.08 10.63
N GLY A 85 7.62 35.69 11.88
CA GLY A 85 6.74 36.40 12.81
C GLY A 85 5.24 36.07 12.63
N LYS A 86 4.82 35.37 11.56
CA LYS A 86 3.42 34.95 11.38
C LYS A 86 3.07 33.79 12.30
N VAL A 87 1.79 33.68 12.63
CA VAL A 87 1.24 32.63 13.49
C VAL A 87 1.00 31.37 12.68
N LEU A 88 1.44 30.22 13.21
CA LEU A 88 1.39 28.95 12.51
C LEU A 88 -0.03 28.55 12.08
N THR A 89 -1.00 28.63 13.00
CA THR A 89 -2.37 28.23 12.69
C THR A 89 -3.07 29.17 11.71
N GLN A 90 -2.66 30.43 11.64
CA GLN A 90 -3.17 31.39 10.65
C GLN A 90 -2.62 31.11 9.24
N VAL A 91 -1.33 30.74 9.15
CA VAL A 91 -0.69 30.37 7.88
C VAL A 91 -1.12 28.98 7.43
N ARG A 92 -1.28 28.07 8.38
CA ARG A 92 -1.58 26.64 8.15
C ARG A 92 -2.78 26.16 8.96
N PRO A 93 -4.03 26.51 8.55
CA PRO A 93 -5.26 26.05 9.24
C PRO A 93 -5.37 24.52 9.33
N PHE A 94 -4.70 23.80 8.45
CA PHE A 94 -4.55 22.34 8.51
C PHE A 94 -4.06 21.86 9.89
N MET A 95 -3.16 22.60 10.55
CA MET A 95 -2.61 22.24 11.86
C MET A 95 -3.69 22.09 12.94
N ILE A 96 -4.79 22.85 12.83
CA ILE A 96 -5.95 22.74 13.72
C ILE A 96 -6.78 21.53 13.34
N ARG A 97 -7.16 21.40 12.05
CA ARG A 97 -8.03 20.31 11.56
C ARG A 97 -7.43 18.93 11.79
N SER A 98 -6.11 18.78 11.64
CA SER A 98 -5.39 17.54 11.87
C SER A 98 -5.11 17.22 13.34
N GLY A 99 -5.34 18.17 14.25
CA GLY A 99 -5.00 18.03 15.67
C GLY A 99 -3.50 18.15 15.99
N LEU A 100 -2.63 18.39 15.01
CA LEU A 100 -1.17 18.49 15.20
C LEU A 100 -0.79 19.62 16.16
N ILE A 101 -1.52 20.75 16.13
CA ILE A 101 -1.25 21.86 17.05
C ILE A 101 -1.35 21.45 18.52
N HIS A 102 -2.26 20.55 18.87
CA HIS A 102 -2.39 20.03 20.24
C HIS A 102 -1.16 19.20 20.63
N LYS A 103 -0.66 18.37 19.71
CA LYS A 103 0.57 17.58 19.92
C LYS A 103 1.79 18.49 20.10
N TYR A 104 1.90 19.55 19.33
CA TYR A 104 2.99 20.52 19.45
C TYR A 104 2.99 21.25 20.80
N ARG A 105 1.82 21.64 21.29
CA ARG A 105 1.65 22.22 22.64
C ARG A 105 2.06 21.22 23.73
N GLU A 106 1.68 19.94 23.55
CA GLU A 106 2.04 18.86 24.48
C GLU A 106 3.55 18.68 24.57
N VAL A 107 4.29 18.75 23.43
CA VAL A 107 5.76 18.70 23.38
C VAL A 107 6.37 19.82 24.23
N VAL A 108 5.85 21.05 24.13
CA VAL A 108 6.34 22.17 24.94
C VAL A 108 6.07 21.93 26.43
N ARG A 109 4.86 21.46 26.76
CA ARG A 109 4.43 21.23 28.15
C ARG A 109 5.22 20.11 28.83
N THR A 110 5.44 18.99 28.13
CA THR A 110 6.02 17.77 28.69
C THR A 110 7.52 17.65 28.47
N GLY A 111 8.05 18.28 27.40
CA GLY A 111 9.42 18.09 26.93
C GLY A 111 9.64 16.77 26.17
N VAL A 112 8.62 15.91 26.06
CA VAL A 112 8.72 14.63 25.37
C VAL A 112 8.64 14.86 23.86
N PRO A 113 9.63 14.40 23.07
CA PRO A 113 9.58 14.51 21.62
C PRO A 113 8.35 13.79 21.03
N TYR A 114 7.82 14.34 19.94
CA TYR A 114 6.72 13.74 19.18
C TYR A 114 7.18 13.42 17.76
N THR A 115 6.91 12.20 17.29
CA THR A 115 7.18 11.78 15.92
C THR A 115 5.93 11.17 15.32
N CYS A 116 5.63 11.53 14.07
CA CYS A 116 4.53 10.93 13.31
C CYS A 116 4.81 10.94 11.82
N GLU A 117 4.14 10.05 11.11
CA GLU A 117 3.94 10.19 9.66
C GLU A 117 2.56 10.76 9.41
N VAL A 118 2.50 11.81 8.61
CA VAL A 118 1.27 12.53 8.29
C VAL A 118 1.17 12.76 6.79
N PHE A 119 -0.03 12.50 6.25
CA PHE A 119 -0.35 12.90 4.88
C PHE A 119 -0.85 14.33 4.88
N ILE A 120 -0.22 15.18 4.07
CA ILE A 120 -0.58 16.57 3.91
C ILE A 120 -1.02 16.80 2.48
N ASP A 121 -2.19 17.39 2.34
CA ASP A 121 -2.73 17.89 1.07
C ASP A 121 -3.49 19.18 1.40
N ASP A 122 -2.80 20.31 1.31
CA ASP A 122 -3.34 21.63 1.60
C ASP A 122 -2.89 22.65 0.53
N GLU A 123 -3.21 23.93 0.75
CA GLU A 123 -2.92 24.99 -0.22
C GLU A 123 -1.41 25.20 -0.47
N MET A 124 -0.55 24.87 0.50
CA MET A 124 0.90 25.09 0.43
C MET A 124 1.68 23.80 0.10
N ILE A 125 1.22 22.64 0.60
CA ILE A 125 1.87 21.35 0.40
C ILE A 125 0.84 20.38 -0.18
N LYS A 126 1.09 19.88 -1.40
CA LYS A 126 0.16 18.99 -2.10
C LYS A 126 0.58 17.53 -1.94
N ALA A 127 -0.40 16.69 -1.61
CA ALA A 127 -0.40 15.23 -1.70
C ALA A 127 0.93 14.58 -1.28
N THR A 128 1.44 14.92 -0.10
CA THR A 128 2.77 14.52 0.37
C THR A 128 2.70 13.78 1.71
N TRP A 129 3.41 12.68 1.83
CA TRP A 129 3.65 12.02 3.12
C TRP A 129 4.91 12.59 3.76
N LEU A 130 4.76 13.15 4.95
CA LEU A 130 5.88 13.68 5.74
C LEU A 130 6.09 12.83 7.00
N ASN A 131 7.33 12.42 7.23
CA ASN A 131 7.78 11.99 8.56
C ASN A 131 8.21 13.24 9.32
N VAL A 132 7.50 13.56 10.39
CA VAL A 132 7.65 14.78 11.18
C VAL A 132 8.18 14.43 12.56
N GLN A 133 9.25 15.10 12.97
CA GLN A 133 9.78 15.04 14.32
C GLN A 133 9.72 16.42 14.96
N VAL A 134 9.15 16.50 16.16
CA VAL A 134 8.97 17.74 16.91
C VAL A 134 9.67 17.59 18.25
N VAL A 135 10.54 18.55 18.56
CA VAL A 135 11.26 18.60 19.84
C VAL A 135 11.07 19.97 20.49
N ARG A 136 11.09 19.99 21.81
CA ARG A 136 11.05 21.25 22.57
C ARG A 136 12.33 22.06 22.38
N LEU A 137 12.20 23.34 22.10
CA LEU A 137 13.30 24.30 22.03
C LEU A 137 12.95 25.56 22.83
N GLY A 138 13.45 25.64 24.08
CA GLY A 138 13.09 26.73 24.99
C GLY A 138 11.60 26.76 25.32
N SER A 139 10.93 27.88 25.01
CA SER A 139 9.47 28.06 25.10
C SER A 139 8.74 27.67 23.82
N GLY A 140 9.45 27.25 22.78
CA GLY A 140 8.90 26.86 21.49
C GLY A 140 9.28 25.43 21.10
N ILE A 141 9.31 25.19 19.78
CA ILE A 141 9.63 23.89 19.19
C ILE A 141 10.57 24.03 18.00
N ALA A 142 11.36 22.98 17.76
CA ALA A 142 12.01 22.75 16.49
C ALA A 142 11.34 21.55 15.81
N ILE A 143 11.13 21.64 14.50
CA ILE A 143 10.51 20.62 13.68
C ILE A 143 11.48 20.23 12.57
N THR A 144 11.69 18.93 12.42
CA THR A 144 12.29 18.36 11.22
C THR A 144 11.22 17.58 10.48
N SER A 145 11.11 17.76 9.18
CA SER A 145 10.23 16.92 8.36
C SER A 145 10.93 16.42 7.11
N ARG A 146 10.70 15.15 6.81
CA ARG A 146 11.25 14.48 5.64
C ARG A 146 10.10 13.99 4.76
N ASP A 147 10.23 14.26 3.47
CA ASP A 147 9.33 13.64 2.49
C ASP A 147 9.60 12.15 2.36
N VAL A 148 8.61 11.34 2.69
CA VAL A 148 8.67 9.89 2.60
C VAL A 148 7.71 9.33 1.54
N THR A 149 7.13 10.20 0.72
CA THR A 149 6.13 9.83 -0.30
C THR A 149 6.66 8.77 -1.26
N GLU A 150 7.86 8.99 -1.80
CA GLU A 150 8.45 8.04 -2.74
C GLU A 150 8.86 6.74 -2.05
N HIS A 151 9.40 6.82 -0.84
CA HIS A 151 9.74 5.65 -0.03
C HIS A 151 8.50 4.81 0.25
N ARG A 152 7.40 5.44 0.66
CA ARG A 152 6.11 4.74 0.86
C ARG A 152 5.58 4.12 -0.42
N ARG A 153 5.54 4.89 -1.51
CA ARG A 153 5.11 4.36 -2.82
C ARG A 153 5.91 3.14 -3.24
N ARG A 154 7.22 3.16 -3.05
CA ARG A 154 8.08 2.01 -3.34
C ARG A 154 7.78 0.83 -2.42
N SER A 155 7.63 1.07 -1.12
CA SER A 155 7.28 0.04 -0.15
C SER A 155 5.92 -0.59 -0.44
N ASP A 156 4.91 0.24 -0.72
CA ASP A 156 3.56 -0.22 -1.09
C ASP A 156 3.58 -1.01 -2.40
N HIS A 157 4.37 -0.56 -3.38
CA HIS A 157 4.55 -1.27 -4.64
C HIS A 157 5.25 -2.63 -4.46
N VAL A 158 6.32 -2.69 -3.67
CA VAL A 158 6.99 -3.95 -3.33
C VAL A 158 6.04 -4.90 -2.60
N ASN A 159 5.27 -4.38 -1.64
CA ASN A 159 4.27 -5.16 -0.92
C ASN A 159 3.14 -5.65 -1.85
N TYR A 160 2.70 -4.81 -2.79
CA TYR A 160 1.73 -5.21 -3.81
C TYR A 160 2.28 -6.34 -4.69
N LEU A 161 3.51 -6.23 -5.21
CA LEU A 161 4.15 -7.26 -6.03
C LEU A 161 4.40 -8.56 -5.26
N ALA A 162 4.63 -8.48 -3.93
CA ALA A 162 4.78 -9.68 -3.09
C ALA A 162 3.47 -10.50 -2.99
N HIS A 163 2.31 -9.90 -3.27
CA HIS A 163 0.99 -10.52 -3.10
C HIS A 163 0.16 -10.62 -4.38
N HIS A 164 0.56 -9.94 -5.46
CA HIS A 164 -0.16 -9.93 -6.72
C HIS A 164 0.69 -10.43 -7.88
N ASP A 165 0.06 -11.04 -8.88
CA ASP A 165 0.66 -11.37 -10.15
C ASP A 165 0.85 -10.11 -10.99
N HIS A 166 2.06 -9.86 -11.43
CA HIS A 166 2.43 -8.60 -12.10
C HIS A 166 1.77 -8.41 -13.48
N LEU A 167 1.37 -9.49 -14.14
CA LEU A 167 0.75 -9.44 -15.46
C LEU A 167 -0.74 -9.16 -15.37
N THR A 168 -1.43 -9.88 -14.50
CA THR A 168 -2.90 -9.86 -14.42
C THR A 168 -3.43 -8.96 -13.31
N GLY A 169 -2.59 -8.56 -12.34
CA GLY A 169 -3.00 -7.84 -11.14
C GLY A 169 -3.80 -8.68 -10.13
N LEU A 170 -4.04 -9.96 -10.42
CA LEU A 170 -4.74 -10.89 -9.53
C LEU A 170 -3.90 -11.25 -8.32
N ALA A 171 -4.51 -11.88 -7.31
CA ALA A 171 -3.74 -12.50 -6.25
C ALA A 171 -2.71 -13.48 -6.82
N ASN A 172 -1.49 -13.46 -6.28
CA ASN A 172 -0.49 -14.47 -6.61
C ASN A 172 -0.63 -15.71 -5.72
N ARG A 173 0.24 -16.69 -5.89
CA ARG A 173 0.25 -17.93 -5.10
C ARG A 173 0.32 -17.65 -3.59
N THR A 174 1.09 -16.66 -3.14
CA THR A 174 1.24 -16.32 -1.72
C THR A 174 -0.07 -15.81 -1.12
N LEU A 175 -0.70 -14.83 -1.77
CA LEU A 175 -1.96 -14.28 -1.31
C LEU A 175 -3.11 -15.29 -1.41
N LEU A 176 -3.11 -16.15 -2.44
CA LEU A 176 -4.06 -17.27 -2.57
C LEU A 176 -4.01 -18.18 -1.33
N HIS A 177 -2.82 -18.65 -0.95
CA HIS A 177 -2.68 -19.55 0.22
C HIS A 177 -3.15 -18.87 1.51
N GLU A 178 -2.84 -17.60 1.70
CA GLU A 178 -3.30 -16.84 2.85
C GLU A 178 -4.84 -16.75 2.88
N ARG A 179 -5.47 -16.36 1.77
CA ARG A 179 -6.93 -16.21 1.64
C ARG A 179 -7.65 -17.54 1.82
N LEU A 180 -7.16 -18.60 1.20
CA LEU A 180 -7.73 -19.94 1.31
C LEU A 180 -7.64 -20.46 2.75
N ARG A 181 -6.50 -20.30 3.42
CA ARG A 181 -6.36 -20.66 4.83
C ARG A 181 -7.34 -19.90 5.72
N GLN A 182 -7.51 -18.61 5.50
CA GLN A 182 -8.48 -17.78 6.24
C GLN A 182 -9.91 -18.24 5.97
N ALA A 183 -10.26 -18.57 4.73
CA ALA A 183 -11.58 -19.10 4.36
C ALA A 183 -11.86 -20.43 5.09
N ILE A 184 -10.90 -21.36 5.10
CA ILE A 184 -11.02 -22.65 5.81
C ILE A 184 -11.24 -22.43 7.31
N LEU A 185 -10.45 -21.57 7.97
CA LEU A 185 -10.60 -21.28 9.39
C LEU A 185 -11.97 -20.69 9.73
N ARG A 186 -12.49 -19.80 8.89
CA ARG A 186 -13.84 -19.22 9.06
C ARG A 186 -14.91 -20.30 8.87
N ALA A 187 -14.76 -21.14 7.84
CA ALA A 187 -15.67 -22.23 7.55
C ALA A 187 -15.75 -23.26 8.69
N GLN A 188 -14.60 -23.64 9.26
CA GLN A 188 -14.52 -24.52 10.44
C GLN A 188 -15.25 -23.93 11.65
N LYS A 189 -15.09 -22.62 11.89
CA LYS A 189 -15.73 -21.94 13.01
C LYS A 189 -17.24 -21.83 12.90
N HIS A 190 -17.76 -21.64 11.67
CA HIS A 190 -19.17 -21.31 11.43
C HIS A 190 -19.95 -22.44 10.76
N GLY A 191 -19.33 -23.60 10.48
CA GLY A 191 -19.97 -24.72 9.80
C GLY A 191 -20.27 -24.47 8.32
N HIS A 192 -19.51 -23.57 7.67
CA HIS A 192 -19.67 -23.26 6.25
C HIS A 192 -18.81 -24.18 5.38
N LYS A 193 -19.04 -24.14 4.07
CA LYS A 193 -18.25 -24.83 3.06
C LYS A 193 -17.45 -23.82 2.23
N VAL A 194 -16.29 -24.26 1.72
CA VAL A 194 -15.43 -23.48 0.79
C VAL A 194 -15.28 -24.27 -0.49
N ALA A 195 -15.46 -23.63 -1.63
CA ALA A 195 -15.15 -24.25 -2.92
C ALA A 195 -13.85 -23.61 -3.50
N VAL A 196 -13.01 -24.47 -4.06
CA VAL A 196 -11.76 -24.09 -4.75
C VAL A 196 -11.86 -24.59 -6.17
N PHE A 197 -11.77 -23.67 -7.13
CA PHE A 197 -11.74 -23.96 -8.56
C PHE A 197 -10.30 -23.82 -9.03
N LEU A 198 -9.74 -24.85 -9.60
CA LEU A 198 -8.50 -24.78 -10.36
C LEU A 198 -8.85 -24.75 -11.84
N ILE A 199 -8.31 -23.78 -12.55
CA ILE A 199 -8.69 -23.40 -13.91
C ILE A 199 -7.44 -23.34 -14.77
N ASP A 200 -7.49 -23.95 -15.95
CA ASP A 200 -6.40 -23.96 -16.92
C ASP A 200 -6.95 -23.60 -18.30
N ILE A 201 -6.18 -22.80 -19.06
CA ILE A 201 -6.55 -22.41 -20.43
C ILE A 201 -6.14 -23.52 -21.38
N ASP A 202 -7.13 -24.12 -22.01
CA ASP A 202 -6.91 -25.22 -22.94
C ASP A 202 -6.03 -24.76 -24.13
N TYR A 203 -4.98 -25.57 -24.43
CA TYR A 203 -4.07 -25.32 -25.55
C TYR A 203 -3.34 -23.98 -25.53
N PHE A 204 -3.16 -23.34 -24.38
CA PHE A 204 -2.51 -22.04 -24.24
C PHE A 204 -1.12 -21.98 -24.89
N LYS A 205 -0.32 -23.05 -24.78
CA LYS A 205 0.97 -23.14 -25.45
C LYS A 205 0.85 -22.98 -26.97
N GLN A 206 -0.13 -23.62 -27.59
CA GLN A 206 -0.35 -23.53 -29.05
C GLN A 206 -0.79 -22.11 -29.44
N ILE A 207 -1.59 -21.46 -28.61
CA ILE A 207 -1.97 -20.06 -28.79
C ILE A 207 -0.72 -19.17 -28.74
N ASN A 208 0.14 -19.32 -27.75
CA ASN A 208 1.40 -18.59 -27.65
C ASN A 208 2.34 -18.84 -28.83
N ASP A 209 2.45 -20.09 -29.26
CA ASP A 209 3.30 -20.46 -30.41
C ASP A 209 2.79 -19.81 -31.71
N SER A 210 1.49 -19.55 -31.81
CA SER A 210 0.83 -18.94 -32.98
C SER A 210 0.83 -17.40 -32.96
N LEU A 211 0.64 -16.78 -31.79
CA LEU A 211 0.44 -15.35 -31.63
C LEU A 211 1.72 -14.62 -31.15
N GLY A 212 2.60 -15.35 -30.49
CA GLY A 212 3.74 -14.79 -29.74
C GLY A 212 3.39 -14.51 -28.29
N HIS A 213 4.43 -14.42 -27.45
CA HIS A 213 4.27 -14.25 -25.99
C HIS A 213 3.59 -12.95 -25.59
N ALA A 214 3.81 -11.86 -26.32
CA ALA A 214 3.18 -10.56 -25.99
C ALA A 214 1.65 -10.61 -26.12
N ASP A 215 1.14 -11.23 -27.17
CA ASP A 215 -0.31 -11.42 -27.37
C ASP A 215 -0.88 -12.45 -26.38
N GLY A 216 -0.09 -13.47 -26.02
CA GLY A 216 -0.42 -14.40 -24.96
C GLY A 216 -0.56 -13.74 -23.59
N ASP A 217 0.27 -12.75 -23.30
CA ASP A 217 0.17 -11.95 -22.06
C ASP A 217 -1.11 -11.13 -22.04
N VAL A 218 -1.50 -10.53 -23.17
CA VAL A 218 -2.80 -9.83 -23.31
C VAL A 218 -3.98 -10.79 -23.08
N LEU A 219 -3.88 -12.01 -23.64
CA LEU A 219 -4.89 -13.05 -23.42
C LEU A 219 -5.04 -13.41 -21.94
N LEU A 220 -3.94 -13.66 -21.24
CA LEU A 220 -3.93 -13.97 -19.81
C LEU A 220 -4.55 -12.85 -18.97
N ALA A 221 -4.18 -11.60 -19.25
CA ALA A 221 -4.75 -10.44 -18.56
C ALA A 221 -6.27 -10.34 -18.80
N THR A 222 -6.72 -10.58 -20.05
CA THR A 222 -8.14 -10.55 -20.41
C THR A 222 -8.92 -11.67 -19.72
N VAL A 223 -8.37 -12.90 -19.69
CA VAL A 223 -8.98 -14.03 -18.97
C VAL A 223 -9.08 -13.69 -17.48
N GLY A 224 -8.03 -13.15 -16.89
CA GLY A 224 -8.04 -12.71 -15.48
C GLY A 224 -9.18 -11.73 -15.17
N GLN A 225 -9.40 -10.74 -16.02
CA GLN A 225 -10.51 -9.78 -15.87
C GLN A 225 -11.90 -10.46 -16.03
N ARG A 226 -12.02 -11.38 -16.96
CA ARG A 226 -13.27 -12.17 -17.14
C ARG A 226 -13.57 -13.06 -15.94
N LEU A 227 -12.56 -13.65 -15.33
CA LEU A 227 -12.70 -14.41 -14.10
C LEU A 227 -13.18 -13.52 -12.95
N LEU A 228 -12.58 -12.33 -12.78
CA LEU A 228 -13.01 -11.36 -11.76
C LEU A 228 -14.47 -10.94 -11.94
N SER A 229 -14.89 -10.70 -13.19
CA SER A 229 -16.29 -10.33 -13.49
C SER A 229 -17.29 -11.48 -13.33
N SER A 230 -16.82 -12.71 -13.24
CA SER A 230 -17.66 -13.92 -13.12
C SER A 230 -17.95 -14.31 -11.67
N VAL A 231 -17.27 -13.70 -10.71
CA VAL A 231 -17.34 -14.05 -9.29
C VAL A 231 -17.76 -12.83 -8.44
N ARG A 232 -18.05 -13.06 -7.16
CA ARG A 232 -18.43 -12.01 -6.21
C ARG A 232 -17.19 -11.31 -5.65
N GLU A 233 -17.37 -10.11 -5.10
CA GLU A 233 -16.31 -9.37 -4.41
C GLU A 233 -15.72 -10.14 -3.20
N SER A 234 -16.53 -10.99 -2.57
CA SER A 234 -16.09 -11.87 -1.47
C SER A 234 -15.17 -13.00 -1.91
N ASP A 235 -15.18 -13.34 -3.19
CA ASP A 235 -14.43 -14.45 -3.75
C ASP A 235 -13.00 -13.98 -4.11
N THR A 236 -12.07 -14.90 -4.09
CA THR A 236 -10.68 -14.59 -4.45
C THR A 236 -10.35 -15.20 -5.80
N VAL A 237 -9.85 -14.39 -6.72
CA VAL A 237 -9.28 -14.86 -8.00
C VAL A 237 -7.77 -14.71 -7.93
N ALA A 238 -7.05 -15.77 -8.26
CA ALA A 238 -5.60 -15.80 -8.23
C ALA A 238 -5.04 -16.40 -9.53
N ARG A 239 -3.83 -15.97 -9.91
CA ARG A 239 -3.01 -16.65 -10.92
C ARG A 239 -1.80 -17.26 -10.23
N ILE A 240 -1.60 -18.59 -10.39
CA ILE A 240 -0.56 -19.33 -9.67
C ILE A 240 0.68 -19.62 -10.51
N GLY A 241 0.60 -19.41 -11.81
CA GLY A 241 1.71 -19.51 -12.77
C GLY A 241 1.22 -19.92 -14.16
N GLY A 242 1.98 -19.57 -15.20
CA GLY A 242 1.61 -19.94 -16.58
C GLY A 242 0.19 -19.54 -16.96
N ASP A 243 -0.61 -20.52 -17.33
CA ASP A 243 -2.03 -20.45 -17.72
C ASP A 243 -2.99 -20.92 -16.62
N GLU A 244 -2.50 -21.14 -15.40
CA GLU A 244 -3.28 -21.65 -14.27
C GLU A 244 -3.84 -20.54 -13.39
N PHE A 245 -5.14 -20.55 -13.17
CA PHE A 245 -5.88 -19.66 -12.29
C PHE A 245 -6.59 -20.44 -11.19
N VAL A 246 -6.85 -19.78 -10.07
CA VAL A 246 -7.63 -20.35 -8.96
C VAL A 246 -8.70 -19.36 -8.54
N VAL A 247 -9.91 -19.88 -8.31
CA VAL A 247 -10.98 -19.13 -7.64
C VAL A 247 -11.30 -19.81 -6.31
N VAL A 248 -11.34 -19.01 -5.24
CA VAL A 248 -11.80 -19.45 -3.91
C VAL A 248 -13.13 -18.79 -3.62
N MET A 249 -14.17 -19.60 -3.45
CA MET A 249 -15.50 -19.19 -3.00
C MET A 249 -15.63 -19.55 -1.50
N PRO A 250 -15.50 -18.57 -0.58
CA PRO A 250 -15.37 -18.84 0.85
C PRO A 250 -16.67 -19.28 1.52
N GLU A 251 -17.81 -19.10 0.84
CA GLU A 251 -19.13 -19.48 1.34
C GLU A 251 -20.12 -19.67 0.20
N PHE A 252 -20.89 -20.76 0.27
CA PHE A 252 -22.01 -21.01 -0.65
C PHE A 252 -23.12 -21.82 0.06
N ARG A 253 -24.33 -21.76 -0.48
CA ARG A 253 -25.51 -22.43 0.14
C ARG A 253 -25.72 -23.83 -0.34
N ALA A 254 -25.51 -24.09 -1.62
CA ALA A 254 -25.74 -25.37 -2.26
C ALA A 254 -24.67 -25.67 -3.32
N VAL A 255 -24.40 -26.93 -3.59
CA VAL A 255 -23.43 -27.36 -4.63
C VAL A 255 -23.79 -26.78 -6.00
N GLN A 256 -25.07 -26.58 -6.27
CA GLN A 256 -25.57 -25.96 -7.49
C GLN A 256 -25.08 -24.51 -7.66
N ASP A 257 -24.75 -23.79 -6.57
CA ASP A 257 -24.16 -22.47 -6.64
C ASP A 257 -22.71 -22.53 -7.16
N VAL A 258 -21.99 -23.59 -6.76
CA VAL A 258 -20.62 -23.88 -7.23
C VAL A 258 -20.64 -24.24 -8.72
N GLU A 259 -21.53 -25.14 -9.15
CA GLU A 259 -21.69 -25.52 -10.56
C GLU A 259 -22.07 -24.33 -11.43
N ARG A 260 -23.01 -23.49 -10.97
CA ARG A 260 -23.44 -22.29 -11.68
C ARG A 260 -22.28 -21.29 -11.84
N CYS A 261 -21.48 -21.07 -10.80
CA CYS A 261 -20.29 -20.22 -10.84
C CYS A 261 -19.28 -20.77 -11.87
N GLY A 262 -18.94 -22.03 -11.81
CA GLY A 262 -18.00 -22.65 -12.74
C GLY A 262 -18.49 -22.60 -14.20
N HIS A 263 -19.75 -22.84 -14.47
CA HIS A 263 -20.31 -22.67 -15.82
C HIS A 263 -20.36 -21.22 -16.27
N GLN A 264 -20.54 -20.26 -15.36
CA GLN A 264 -20.43 -18.83 -15.68
C GLN A 264 -19.00 -18.45 -16.06
N ILE A 265 -18.00 -18.94 -15.31
CA ILE A 265 -16.57 -18.77 -15.61
C ILE A 265 -16.25 -19.27 -17.03
N ILE A 266 -16.64 -20.51 -17.35
CA ILE A 266 -16.39 -21.11 -18.67
C ILE A 266 -17.04 -20.28 -19.78
N ARG A 267 -18.32 -19.91 -19.63
CA ARG A 267 -19.05 -19.12 -20.66
C ARG A 267 -18.42 -17.73 -20.85
N ASN A 268 -18.04 -17.04 -19.79
CA ASN A 268 -17.46 -15.72 -19.89
C ASN A 268 -16.06 -15.75 -20.53
N ALA A 269 -15.27 -16.77 -20.20
CA ALA A 269 -13.95 -16.97 -20.79
C ALA A 269 -14.02 -17.28 -22.28
N ALA A 270 -15.04 -18.07 -22.71
CA ALA A 270 -15.23 -18.47 -24.10
C ALA A 270 -15.69 -17.34 -25.04
N GLN A 271 -16.05 -16.16 -24.50
CA GLN A 271 -16.37 -15.02 -25.35
C GLN A 271 -15.15 -14.65 -26.22
N PRO A 272 -15.34 -14.31 -27.49
CA PRO A 272 -14.25 -13.93 -28.36
C PRO A 272 -13.40 -12.77 -27.77
N ILE A 273 -12.09 -12.83 -27.99
CA ILE A 273 -11.12 -11.82 -27.59
C ILE A 273 -10.46 -11.28 -28.84
N GLU A 274 -10.53 -9.98 -29.08
CA GLU A 274 -9.80 -9.34 -30.16
C GLU A 274 -8.37 -9.01 -29.71
N ILE A 275 -7.37 -9.63 -30.36
CA ILE A 275 -5.94 -9.42 -30.10
C ILE A 275 -5.24 -9.20 -31.46
N SER A 276 -4.56 -8.09 -31.60
CA SER A 276 -3.80 -7.74 -32.82
C SER A 276 -4.62 -7.89 -34.12
N GLY A 277 -5.95 -7.52 -34.07
CA GLY A 277 -6.87 -7.61 -35.18
C GLY A 277 -7.34 -9.03 -35.53
N ARG A 278 -7.13 -9.99 -34.63
CA ARG A 278 -7.62 -11.37 -34.77
C ARG A 278 -8.59 -11.69 -33.64
N GLU A 279 -9.66 -12.39 -33.97
CA GLU A 279 -10.61 -12.91 -32.97
C GLU A 279 -10.15 -14.28 -32.48
N ILE A 280 -9.90 -14.39 -31.17
CA ILE A 280 -9.42 -15.59 -30.50
C ILE A 280 -10.53 -16.12 -29.60
N SER A 281 -10.89 -17.38 -29.78
CA SER A 281 -11.76 -18.12 -28.88
C SER A 281 -10.93 -19.15 -28.10
N LEU A 282 -11.14 -19.25 -26.82
CA LEU A 282 -10.48 -20.22 -25.95
C LEU A 282 -11.50 -21.03 -25.14
N THR A 283 -11.04 -22.13 -24.60
CA THR A 283 -11.82 -22.94 -23.66
C THR A 283 -11.04 -23.11 -22.35
N LEU A 284 -11.75 -23.48 -21.28
CA LEU A 284 -11.18 -23.71 -19.97
C LEU A 284 -11.48 -25.13 -19.48
N SER A 285 -10.47 -25.76 -18.89
CA SER A 285 -10.66 -26.96 -18.06
C SER A 285 -10.71 -26.56 -16.60
N VAL A 286 -11.78 -26.92 -15.89
CA VAL A 286 -12.03 -26.50 -14.51
C VAL A 286 -12.21 -27.71 -13.61
N GLY A 287 -11.34 -27.85 -12.60
CA GLY A 287 -11.51 -28.80 -11.51
C GLY A 287 -11.94 -28.11 -10.23
N VAL A 288 -12.82 -28.67 -9.49
CA VAL A 288 -13.38 -28.08 -8.26
C VAL A 288 -13.23 -29.03 -7.09
N SER A 289 -12.78 -28.50 -5.95
CA SER A 289 -12.80 -29.20 -4.66
C SER A 289 -13.66 -28.45 -3.65
N ILE A 290 -14.27 -29.19 -2.72
CA ILE A 290 -15.14 -28.61 -1.69
C ILE A 290 -14.64 -29.02 -0.30
N PHE A 291 -14.40 -28.03 0.56
CA PHE A 291 -14.15 -28.23 1.97
C PHE A 291 -15.47 -28.51 2.73
N PRO A 292 -15.50 -29.46 3.68
CA PRO A 292 -14.38 -30.29 4.16
C PRO A 292 -14.22 -31.62 3.41
N GLU A 293 -15.09 -31.95 2.47
CA GLU A 293 -15.20 -33.29 1.85
C GLU A 293 -13.96 -33.66 1.03
N ALA A 294 -13.39 -32.68 0.28
CA ALA A 294 -12.24 -32.91 -0.61
C ALA A 294 -10.88 -32.62 0.06
N GLY A 295 -10.86 -32.22 1.33
CA GLY A 295 -9.66 -31.92 2.07
C GLY A 295 -9.91 -30.95 3.22
N ARG A 296 -8.99 -30.90 4.19
CA ARG A 296 -9.10 -30.08 5.39
C ARG A 296 -8.07 -28.92 5.46
N VAL A 297 -7.09 -28.93 4.60
CA VAL A 297 -6.06 -27.91 4.45
C VAL A 297 -5.95 -27.44 3.00
N ALA A 298 -5.35 -26.28 2.79
CA ALA A 298 -5.27 -25.64 1.47
C ALA A 298 -4.63 -26.54 0.41
N GLU A 299 -3.54 -27.22 0.77
CA GLU A 299 -2.78 -28.08 -0.12
C GLU A 299 -3.59 -29.32 -0.57
N GLU A 300 -4.43 -29.86 0.32
CA GLU A 300 -5.32 -30.99 -0.02
C GLU A 300 -6.40 -30.55 -1.00
N LEU A 301 -7.04 -29.40 -0.74
CA LEU A 301 -8.08 -28.86 -1.63
C LEU A 301 -7.53 -28.54 -3.02
N LEU A 302 -6.36 -27.90 -3.11
CA LEU A 302 -5.73 -27.61 -4.40
C LEU A 302 -5.39 -28.90 -5.16
N ARG A 303 -4.86 -29.92 -4.48
CA ARG A 303 -4.55 -31.22 -5.08
C ARG A 303 -5.82 -31.94 -5.56
N SER A 304 -6.90 -31.90 -4.79
CA SER A 304 -8.17 -32.51 -5.18
C SER A 304 -8.79 -31.79 -6.38
N ALA A 305 -8.70 -30.44 -6.42
CA ALA A 305 -9.12 -29.67 -7.59
C ALA A 305 -8.29 -30.01 -8.83
N ASP A 306 -6.96 -30.19 -8.69
CA ASP A 306 -6.06 -30.59 -9.77
C ASP A 306 -6.43 -31.98 -10.33
N ALA A 307 -6.68 -32.95 -9.46
CA ALA A 307 -7.13 -34.27 -9.88
C ALA A 307 -8.43 -34.20 -10.68
N ALA A 308 -9.40 -33.39 -10.27
CA ALA A 308 -10.64 -33.18 -11.00
C ALA A 308 -10.40 -32.48 -12.36
N MET A 309 -9.54 -31.45 -12.40
CA MET A 309 -9.18 -30.75 -13.64
C MET A 309 -8.47 -31.67 -14.63
N TYR A 310 -7.58 -32.55 -14.14
CA TYR A 310 -6.91 -33.54 -15.00
C TYR A 310 -7.93 -34.46 -15.73
N VAL A 311 -8.94 -34.90 -15.03
CA VAL A 311 -10.03 -35.70 -15.66
C VAL A 311 -10.76 -34.92 -16.74
N VAL A 312 -11.01 -33.62 -16.51
CA VAL A 312 -11.60 -32.74 -17.55
C VAL A 312 -10.71 -32.67 -18.78
N LYS A 313 -9.39 -32.47 -18.60
CA LYS A 313 -8.42 -32.44 -19.71
C LYS A 313 -8.40 -33.76 -20.50
N ASP A 314 -8.54 -34.91 -19.83
CA ASP A 314 -8.51 -36.24 -20.42
C ASP A 314 -9.86 -36.61 -21.12
N THR A 315 -10.97 -36.05 -20.67
CA THR A 315 -12.33 -36.36 -21.19
C THR A 315 -12.86 -35.37 -22.23
N GLY A 316 -12.01 -34.53 -22.82
CA GLY A 316 -12.41 -33.64 -23.92
C GLY A 316 -12.33 -32.15 -23.64
N ARG A 317 -11.86 -31.72 -22.45
CA ARG A 317 -11.69 -30.32 -22.07
C ARG A 317 -13.00 -29.51 -22.02
N ASN A 318 -12.87 -28.16 -21.98
CA ASN A 318 -14.00 -27.21 -22.04
C ASN A 318 -15.19 -27.60 -21.12
N SER A 319 -14.88 -27.98 -19.89
CA SER A 319 -15.87 -28.51 -18.93
C SER A 319 -15.42 -28.24 -17.49
N LEU A 320 -16.33 -28.56 -16.58
CA LEU A 320 -16.10 -28.48 -15.14
C LEU A 320 -16.34 -29.87 -14.52
N ARG A 321 -15.50 -30.23 -13.55
CA ARG A 321 -15.72 -31.39 -12.71
C ARG A 321 -15.48 -31.07 -11.25
N ILE A 322 -16.44 -31.52 -10.40
CA ILE A 322 -16.25 -31.48 -8.95
C ILE A 322 -15.56 -32.79 -8.54
N PHE A 323 -14.56 -32.63 -7.68
CA PHE A 323 -13.83 -33.76 -7.11
C PHE A 323 -14.75 -34.67 -6.29
N ASP A 324 -14.62 -35.95 -6.51
CA ASP A 324 -15.19 -37.03 -5.69
C ASP A 324 -14.08 -38.05 -5.37
N GLU A 325 -14.24 -38.84 -4.31
CA GLU A 325 -13.22 -39.79 -3.86
C GLU A 325 -12.83 -40.84 -4.90
N SER A 326 -13.68 -41.11 -5.90
CA SER A 326 -13.38 -42.05 -6.99
C SER A 326 -12.25 -41.58 -7.88
N LEU A 327 -11.98 -40.25 -7.88
CA LEU A 327 -10.92 -39.62 -8.67
C LEU A 327 -9.52 -39.69 -8.01
N GLN A 328 -9.42 -40.13 -6.75
CA GLN A 328 -8.12 -40.29 -6.07
C GLN A 328 -7.25 -41.40 -6.66
N ASN A 329 -7.79 -42.31 -7.49
CA ASN A 329 -7.06 -43.45 -8.00
C ASN A 329 -7.32 -43.69 -9.50
N PRO A 330 -6.84 -42.86 -10.43
CA PRO A 330 -7.11 -43.03 -11.87
C PRO A 330 -6.55 -44.34 -12.46
N ARG A 331 -5.66 -45.06 -11.74
CA ARG A 331 -5.08 -46.33 -12.21
C ARG A 331 -5.93 -47.57 -11.93
N ARG A 332 -7.12 -47.45 -11.29
CA ARG A 332 -8.00 -48.63 -11.01
C ARG A 332 -9.15 -48.86 -12.00
N ASN A 333 -9.41 -47.91 -12.92
CA ASN A 333 -10.53 -48.02 -13.85
C ASN A 333 -10.16 -48.41 -15.30
N THR A 334 -8.95 -48.94 -15.53
CA THR A 334 -8.60 -49.63 -16.79
C THR A 334 -8.29 -51.07 -16.48
N ALA A 335 -9.33 -51.85 -16.26
CA ALA A 335 -9.35 -53.33 -16.34
C ALA A 335 -10.60 -53.77 -17.06
#